data_1aea2fa09b2c6babab9ff9bd908a5622
#
_entry.id   1aea2fa09b2c6babab9ff9bd908a5622
#
_cell.length_a   1.000
_cell.length_b   1.000
_cell.length_c   1.000
_cell.angle_alpha   90.00
_cell.angle_beta   90.00
_cell.angle_gamma   90.00
#
_symmetry.space_group_name_H-M   'P 1'
#
loop_
_entity.id
_entity.type
_entity.pdbx_description
1 polymer ?
#
loop_
_entity_poly.entity_id
_entity_poly.type
_entity_poly.pdbx_seq_one_letter_code
_entity_poly.pdbx_strand_id
1 'polypeptide(L)'
;FIGDGMGDSEITVARNYLHGVNGTFQGLDKIGQPGALQTSTGKAAESGVGQYTTFSLGGSSNDSLMAKDSKGQLTGSKTAGVITPVTDSSASGSGWATGTKTYNNAVSVDVKGNPQLNLIELAKANGLATGNVTTSEIQDATPAVQESHSSERACYGPQGKWDGTDKNGDGKVDRSE
;
A
#
# COMPACT_ATOMS: atom_id res chain seq x y z
N PHE A 1 -6.83 9.96 -5.03
CA PHE A 1 -7.72 8.99 -4.38
C PHE A 1 -7.19 7.58 -4.60
N ILE A 2 -7.25 6.76 -3.56
CA ILE A 2 -6.79 5.37 -3.57
C ILE A 2 -7.97 4.51 -3.19
N GLY A 3 -8.36 3.58 -4.07
CA GLY A 3 -9.36 2.57 -3.78
C GLY A 3 -8.67 1.26 -3.41
N ASP A 4 -8.54 1.00 -2.11
CA ASP A 4 -7.94 -0.23 -1.62
C ASP A 4 -8.83 -1.43 -1.95
N GLY A 5 -8.24 -2.46 -2.56
CA GLY A 5 -8.96 -3.64 -3.05
C GLY A 5 -9.94 -3.37 -4.19
N MET A 6 -9.88 -2.21 -4.82
CA MET A 6 -10.82 -1.77 -5.85
C MET A 6 -10.36 -2.20 -7.24
N GLY A 7 -10.46 -3.49 -7.53
CA GLY A 7 -10.18 -4.06 -8.84
C GLY A 7 -11.38 -3.97 -9.80
N ASP A 8 -11.17 -4.34 -11.06
CA ASP A 8 -12.20 -4.30 -12.11
C ASP A 8 -13.43 -5.16 -11.76
N SER A 9 -13.22 -6.30 -11.11
CA SER A 9 -14.29 -7.19 -10.68
C SER A 9 -15.14 -6.56 -9.58
N GLU A 10 -14.51 -5.94 -8.59
CA GLU A 10 -15.15 -5.27 -7.46
C GLU A 10 -15.96 -4.07 -7.94
N ILE A 11 -15.40 -3.28 -8.84
CA ILE A 11 -16.09 -2.15 -9.48
C ILE A 11 -17.31 -2.67 -10.26
N THR A 12 -17.15 -3.75 -11.02
CA THR A 12 -18.23 -4.35 -11.81
C THR A 12 -19.37 -4.87 -10.92
N VAL A 13 -19.04 -5.59 -9.84
CA VAL A 13 -20.04 -6.09 -8.90
C VAL A 13 -20.78 -4.93 -8.22
N ALA A 14 -20.08 -3.93 -7.76
CA ALA A 14 -20.66 -2.76 -7.12
C ALA A 14 -21.59 -1.99 -8.09
N ARG A 15 -21.16 -1.79 -9.31
CA ARG A 15 -21.98 -1.14 -10.36
C ARG A 15 -23.25 -1.93 -10.62
N ASN A 16 -23.14 -3.23 -10.85
CA ASN A 16 -24.29 -4.09 -11.14
C ASN A 16 -25.29 -4.12 -9.98
N TYR A 17 -24.79 -4.13 -8.74
CA TYR A 17 -25.62 -4.09 -7.55
C TYR A 17 -26.38 -2.76 -7.41
N LEU A 18 -25.70 -1.63 -7.60
CA LEU A 18 -26.27 -0.30 -7.37
C LEU A 18 -27.08 0.23 -8.55
N HIS A 19 -26.69 -0.06 -9.77
CA HIS A 19 -27.18 0.57 -10.98
C HIS A 19 -27.67 -0.42 -12.04
N GLY A 20 -27.58 -1.72 -11.79
CA GLY A 20 -27.91 -2.76 -12.78
C GLY A 20 -26.81 -2.97 -13.83
N VAL A 21 -26.99 -4.00 -14.66
CA VAL A 21 -25.99 -4.47 -15.65
C VAL A 21 -25.57 -3.38 -16.64
N ASN A 22 -26.47 -2.47 -17.01
CA ASN A 22 -26.21 -1.35 -17.92
C ASN A 22 -25.97 -0.02 -17.17
N GLY A 23 -25.84 -0.07 -15.86
CA GLY A 23 -25.62 1.13 -15.07
C GLY A 23 -24.20 1.66 -15.16
N THR A 24 -24.02 2.92 -14.73
CA THR A 24 -22.73 3.62 -14.75
C THR A 24 -22.47 4.30 -13.42
N PHE A 25 -21.19 4.44 -13.05
CA PHE A 25 -20.75 5.32 -11.98
C PHE A 25 -20.40 6.69 -12.56
N GLN A 26 -21.07 7.73 -12.10
CA GLN A 26 -20.86 9.09 -12.65
C GLN A 26 -19.39 9.57 -12.57
N GLY A 27 -18.66 9.20 -11.53
CA GLY A 27 -17.26 9.59 -11.35
C GLY A 27 -16.29 8.72 -12.15
N LEU A 28 -16.33 7.41 -11.95
CA LEU A 28 -15.37 6.48 -12.56
C LEU A 28 -15.50 6.42 -14.08
N ASP A 29 -16.72 6.39 -14.59
CA ASP A 29 -16.95 6.33 -16.04
C ASP A 29 -16.56 7.63 -16.76
N LYS A 30 -16.58 8.77 -16.06
CA LYS A 30 -16.06 10.03 -16.63
C LYS A 30 -14.53 10.02 -16.79
N ILE A 31 -13.81 9.40 -15.88
CA ILE A 31 -12.33 9.31 -15.95
C ILE A 31 -11.91 8.52 -17.20
N GLY A 32 -12.68 7.49 -17.55
CA GLY A 32 -12.43 6.65 -18.74
C GLY A 32 -12.81 7.26 -20.08
N GLN A 33 -13.47 8.42 -20.11
CA GLN A 33 -13.89 9.03 -21.36
C GLN A 33 -12.75 9.81 -22.04
N PRO A 34 -12.66 9.79 -23.37
CA PRO A 34 -11.72 10.64 -24.09
C PRO A 34 -11.87 12.11 -23.70
N GLY A 35 -10.76 12.77 -23.42
CA GLY A 35 -10.75 14.17 -23.00
C GLY A 35 -11.06 14.45 -21.55
N ALA A 36 -11.31 13.43 -20.71
CA ALA A 36 -11.57 13.60 -19.29
C ALA A 36 -10.39 14.19 -18.53
N LEU A 37 -9.16 13.90 -18.96
CA LEU A 37 -7.93 14.46 -18.41
C LEU A 37 -7.29 15.43 -19.40
N GLN A 38 -6.81 16.55 -18.88
CA GLN A 38 -6.01 17.51 -19.67
C GLN A 38 -4.53 17.30 -19.37
N THR A 39 -3.72 17.32 -20.42
CA THR A 39 -2.27 17.31 -20.27
C THR A 39 -1.79 18.69 -19.80
N SER A 40 -0.54 18.79 -19.33
CA SER A 40 0.09 20.06 -18.97
C SER A 40 0.16 21.08 -20.11
N THR A 41 -0.02 20.65 -21.35
CA THR A 41 -0.10 21.49 -22.54
C THR A 41 -1.52 21.95 -22.87
N GLY A 42 -2.51 21.61 -22.06
CA GLY A 42 -3.91 21.94 -22.27
C GLY A 42 -4.62 21.09 -23.34
N LYS A 43 -3.96 20.08 -23.88
CA LYS A 43 -4.59 19.14 -24.81
C LYS A 43 -5.31 18.04 -24.03
N ALA A 44 -6.49 17.64 -24.50
CA ALA A 44 -7.20 16.51 -23.93
C ALA A 44 -6.43 15.20 -24.15
N ALA A 45 -6.34 14.38 -23.12
CA ALA A 45 -5.78 13.03 -23.24
C ALA A 45 -6.77 12.13 -24.00
N GLU A 46 -6.26 11.19 -24.79
CA GLU A 46 -7.11 10.26 -25.54
C GLU A 46 -7.85 9.29 -24.62
N SER A 47 -7.26 8.92 -23.50
CA SER A 47 -7.86 8.09 -22.46
C SER A 47 -7.33 8.48 -21.09
N GLY A 48 -8.21 8.48 -20.08
CA GLY A 48 -7.88 8.72 -18.69
C GLY A 48 -7.66 7.45 -17.87
N VAL A 49 -7.77 6.26 -18.48
CA VAL A 49 -7.68 4.97 -17.80
C VAL A 49 -6.45 4.22 -18.27
N GLY A 50 -5.67 3.73 -17.32
CA GLY A 50 -4.57 2.81 -17.52
C GLY A 50 -4.67 1.61 -16.58
N GLN A 51 -3.84 0.61 -16.84
CA GLN A 51 -3.69 -0.56 -15.97
C GLN A 51 -2.24 -0.70 -15.55
N TYR A 52 -2.04 -1.23 -14.36
CA TYR A 52 -0.70 -1.60 -13.88
C TYR A 52 -0.72 -3.00 -13.28
N THR A 53 0.40 -3.68 -13.38
CA THR A 53 0.54 -5.03 -12.80
C THR A 53 0.74 -4.96 -11.30
N THR A 54 0.00 -5.77 -10.57
CA THR A 54 0.10 -5.88 -9.12
C THR A 54 0.83 -7.17 -8.74
N PHE A 55 1.97 -7.03 -8.10
CA PHE A 55 2.72 -8.13 -7.49
C PHE A 55 3.61 -7.58 -6.38
N SER A 56 4.01 -8.42 -5.45
CA SER A 56 5.00 -8.09 -4.43
C SER A 56 6.32 -8.85 -4.65
N LEU A 57 7.37 -8.42 -3.98
CA LEU A 57 8.70 -9.03 -4.04
C LEU A 57 8.99 -9.85 -2.78
N GLY A 58 8.14 -10.86 -2.54
CA GLY A 58 8.30 -11.79 -1.43
C GLY A 58 7.41 -11.48 -0.25
N GLY A 59 7.52 -12.35 0.74
CA GLY A 59 6.83 -12.20 2.01
C GLY A 59 5.41 -12.72 2.03
N SER A 60 5.04 -13.09 3.20
CA SER A 60 3.66 -13.24 3.63
C SER A 60 3.54 -12.53 4.98
N SER A 61 2.33 -12.37 5.46
CA SER A 61 2.05 -11.87 6.81
C SER A 61 2.54 -12.77 7.95
N ASN A 62 3.40 -13.72 7.65
CA ASN A 62 3.89 -14.69 8.62
C ASN A 62 5.30 -14.29 9.11
N ASP A 63 5.47 -13.98 10.38
CA ASP A 63 6.75 -13.69 11.04
C ASP A 63 7.84 -14.71 10.75
N SER A 64 7.47 -15.99 10.54
CA SER A 64 8.43 -17.04 10.20
C SER A 64 9.17 -16.77 8.88
N LEU A 65 8.61 -15.95 8.02
CA LEU A 65 9.20 -15.54 6.74
C LEU A 65 9.97 -14.23 6.82
N MET A 66 9.91 -13.52 7.95
CA MET A 66 10.66 -12.29 8.16
C MET A 66 12.07 -12.61 8.65
N ALA A 67 13.04 -11.90 8.07
CA ALA A 67 14.43 -11.96 8.57
C ALA A 67 14.53 -11.15 9.86
N LYS A 68 15.38 -11.61 10.77
CA LYS A 68 15.68 -10.93 12.04
C LYS A 68 17.17 -10.72 12.18
N ASP A 69 17.59 -9.60 12.74
CA ASP A 69 18.96 -9.34 13.13
C ASP A 69 19.33 -10.08 14.44
N SER A 70 20.56 -9.87 14.92
CA SER A 70 21.05 -10.46 16.16
C SER A 70 20.32 -10.00 17.42
N LYS A 71 19.54 -8.92 17.34
CA LYS A 71 18.71 -8.37 18.41
C LYS A 71 17.25 -8.80 18.32
N GLY A 72 16.90 -9.64 17.32
CA GLY A 72 15.53 -10.08 17.05
C GLY A 72 14.66 -9.08 16.31
N GLN A 73 15.22 -7.96 15.83
CA GLN A 73 14.50 -6.95 15.05
C GLN A 73 14.23 -7.47 13.65
N LEU A 74 13.04 -7.18 13.12
CA LEU A 74 12.67 -7.51 11.75
C LEU A 74 13.49 -6.66 10.77
N THR A 75 14.12 -7.31 9.79
CA THR A 75 15.02 -6.67 8.83
C THR A 75 14.59 -6.88 7.38
N GLY A 76 13.35 -7.29 7.16
CA GLY A 76 12.81 -7.55 5.84
C GLY A 76 12.35 -8.99 5.66
N SER A 77 11.95 -9.34 4.45
CA SER A 77 11.46 -10.69 4.14
C SER A 77 12.59 -11.67 3.85
N LYS A 78 12.53 -12.88 4.42
CA LYS A 78 13.41 -14.01 4.05
C LYS A 78 13.26 -14.44 2.60
N THR A 79 12.12 -14.13 1.98
CA THR A 79 11.83 -14.41 0.57
C THR A 79 12.01 -13.17 -0.31
N ALA A 80 12.79 -12.21 0.14
CA ALA A 80 13.03 -10.95 -0.57
C ALA A 80 13.47 -11.19 -2.02
N GLY A 81 12.82 -10.51 -2.96
CA GLY A 81 13.09 -10.63 -4.38
C GLY A 81 12.33 -11.74 -5.11
N VAL A 82 11.64 -12.63 -4.39
CA VAL A 82 10.79 -13.66 -5.01
C VAL A 82 9.46 -13.03 -5.39
N ILE A 83 9.09 -13.08 -6.66
CA ILE A 83 7.82 -12.54 -7.15
C ILE A 83 6.65 -13.32 -6.52
N THR A 84 5.78 -12.59 -5.83
CA THR A 84 4.54 -13.11 -5.24
C THR A 84 3.37 -12.50 -6.01
N PRO A 85 2.55 -13.29 -6.71
CA PRO A 85 1.49 -12.78 -7.58
C PRO A 85 0.44 -11.94 -6.86
N VAL A 86 0.14 -12.28 -5.61
CA VAL A 86 -0.85 -11.55 -4.79
C VAL A 86 -0.12 -10.57 -3.87
N THR A 87 -0.32 -9.28 -4.12
CA THR A 87 0.17 -8.20 -3.26
C THR A 87 -0.86 -7.84 -2.19
N ASP A 88 -0.39 -7.38 -1.03
CA ASP A 88 -1.25 -6.70 -0.07
C ASP A 88 -1.27 -5.18 -0.31
N SER A 89 -2.09 -4.46 0.45
CA SER A 89 -2.19 -2.99 0.37
C SER A 89 -0.90 -2.28 0.82
N SER A 90 -0.11 -2.93 1.67
CA SER A 90 1.16 -2.38 2.15
C SER A 90 2.23 -2.39 1.06
N ALA A 91 2.48 -3.54 0.44
CA ALA A 91 3.47 -3.65 -0.63
C ALA A 91 3.07 -2.87 -1.89
N SER A 92 1.78 -2.93 -2.29
CA SER A 92 1.30 -2.15 -3.43
C SER A 92 1.35 -0.66 -3.13
N GLY A 93 0.92 -0.26 -1.94
CA GLY A 93 0.98 1.13 -1.48
C GLY A 93 2.40 1.68 -1.43
N SER A 94 3.35 0.92 -0.91
CA SER A 94 4.77 1.28 -0.94
C SER A 94 5.28 1.49 -2.36
N GLY A 95 4.86 0.63 -3.29
CA GLY A 95 5.26 0.73 -4.69
C GLY A 95 4.90 2.05 -5.33
N TRP A 96 3.69 2.54 -5.17
CA TRP A 96 3.29 3.83 -5.77
C TRP A 96 3.57 5.04 -4.88
N ALA A 97 3.76 4.87 -3.57
CA ALA A 97 4.20 5.95 -2.69
C ALA A 97 5.69 6.31 -2.85
N THR A 98 6.54 5.31 -3.11
CA THR A 98 8.00 5.46 -3.14
C THR A 98 8.65 5.14 -4.50
N GLY A 99 7.92 4.51 -5.43
CA GLY A 99 8.48 3.96 -6.66
C GLY A 99 9.23 2.64 -6.48
N THR A 100 9.30 2.09 -5.26
CA THR A 100 10.06 0.88 -4.94
C THR A 100 9.14 -0.29 -4.66
N LYS A 101 9.26 -1.37 -5.42
CA LYS A 101 8.56 -2.63 -5.15
C LYS A 101 9.17 -3.30 -3.92
N THR A 102 8.29 -3.88 -3.09
CA THR A 102 8.69 -4.50 -1.82
C THR A 102 7.86 -5.76 -1.52
N TYR A 103 8.05 -6.33 -0.35
CA TYR A 103 7.35 -7.54 0.11
C TYR A 103 6.03 -7.21 0.81
N ASN A 104 5.11 -8.18 0.90
CA ASN A 104 3.86 -8.03 1.63
C ASN A 104 4.12 -7.66 3.10
N ASN A 105 3.32 -6.76 3.63
CA ASN A 105 3.42 -6.12 4.95
C ASN A 105 4.46 -5.01 5.09
N ALA A 106 5.34 -4.78 4.12
CA ALA A 106 6.30 -3.69 4.17
C ALA A 106 5.60 -2.32 4.03
N VAL A 107 5.94 -1.37 4.88
CA VAL A 107 5.46 0.01 4.85
C VAL A 107 6.61 0.91 4.42
N SER A 108 6.62 1.32 3.16
CA SER A 108 7.61 2.23 2.55
C SER A 108 9.07 1.89 2.88
N VAL A 109 9.38 0.61 2.89
CA VAL A 109 10.75 0.08 2.96
C VAL A 109 11.03 -0.83 1.76
N ASP A 110 12.30 -0.98 1.40
CA ASP A 110 12.72 -1.91 0.35
C ASP A 110 12.72 -3.37 0.84
N VAL A 111 13.08 -4.31 -0.03
CA VAL A 111 13.13 -5.75 0.31
C VAL A 111 14.16 -6.10 1.40
N LYS A 112 15.03 -5.18 1.76
CA LYS A 112 16.01 -5.32 2.84
C LYS A 112 15.57 -4.61 4.12
N GLY A 113 14.40 -3.94 4.10
CA GLY A 113 13.90 -3.18 5.24
C GLY A 113 14.44 -1.75 5.32
N ASN A 114 15.14 -1.24 4.30
CA ASN A 114 15.63 0.15 4.32
C ASN A 114 14.50 1.12 3.94
N PRO A 115 14.31 2.21 4.70
CA PRO A 115 13.32 3.24 4.39
C PRO A 115 13.48 3.81 2.98
N GLN A 116 12.36 4.01 2.30
CA GLN A 116 12.28 4.58 0.95
C GLN A 116 11.47 5.86 0.99
N LEU A 117 12.04 6.96 0.51
CA LEU A 117 11.40 8.27 0.55
C LEU A 117 10.06 8.25 -0.18
N ASN A 118 8.99 8.61 0.50
CA ASN A 118 7.64 8.64 -0.06
C ASN A 118 7.24 10.04 -0.59
N LEU A 119 6.14 10.10 -1.32
CA LEU A 119 5.68 11.33 -1.96
C LEU A 119 5.35 12.45 -0.96
N ILE A 120 4.83 12.14 0.23
CA ILE A 120 4.52 13.15 1.25
C ILE A 120 5.81 13.74 1.82
N GLU A 121 6.81 12.92 2.09
CA GLU A 121 8.12 13.41 2.53
C GLU A 121 8.77 14.31 1.49
N LEU A 122 8.73 13.89 0.21
CA LEU A 122 9.22 14.71 -0.91
C LEU A 122 8.47 16.03 -1.02
N ALA A 123 7.14 16.01 -0.89
CA ALA A 123 6.31 17.21 -0.94
C ALA A 123 6.67 18.17 0.21
N LYS A 124 6.79 17.66 1.43
CA LYS A 124 7.18 18.44 2.62
C LYS A 124 8.58 19.04 2.46
N ALA A 125 9.53 18.25 1.96
CA ALA A 125 10.89 18.76 1.70
C ALA A 125 10.92 19.91 0.67
N ASN A 126 9.92 19.96 -0.21
CA ASN A 126 9.74 21.04 -1.19
C ASN A 126 8.77 22.17 -0.72
N GLY A 127 8.45 22.22 0.57
CA GLY A 127 7.63 23.28 1.15
C GLY A 127 6.14 23.19 0.84
N LEU A 128 5.65 22.05 0.35
CA LEU A 128 4.23 21.84 0.07
C LEU A 128 3.48 21.41 1.33
N ALA A 129 2.24 21.88 1.47
CA ALA A 129 1.32 21.37 2.48
C ALA A 129 0.87 19.96 2.10
N THR A 130 0.80 19.07 3.08
CA THR A 130 0.42 17.67 2.89
C THR A 130 -0.68 17.29 3.88
N GLY A 131 -1.44 16.27 3.54
CA GLY A 131 -2.46 15.69 4.42
C GLY A 131 -2.83 14.29 3.96
N ASN A 132 -3.27 13.47 4.90
CA ASN A 132 -3.72 12.12 4.68
C ASN A 132 -5.13 11.96 5.26
N VAL A 133 -6.06 11.50 4.45
CA VAL A 133 -7.45 11.29 4.84
C VAL A 133 -7.84 9.87 4.43
N THR A 134 -8.33 9.09 5.36
CA THR A 134 -8.68 7.68 5.12
C THR A 134 -10.01 7.33 5.80
N THR A 135 -10.65 6.28 5.30
CA THR A 135 -11.81 5.64 5.94
C THR A 135 -11.41 4.43 6.80
N SER A 136 -10.12 4.06 6.80
CA SER A 136 -9.54 3.06 7.70
C SER A 136 -8.88 3.72 8.92
N GLU A 137 -8.23 2.92 9.76
CA GLU A 137 -7.30 3.45 10.76
C GLU A 137 -6.14 4.15 10.09
N ILE A 138 -5.68 5.29 10.62
CA ILE A 138 -4.58 6.05 10.03
C ILE A 138 -3.25 5.29 10.05
N GLN A 139 -3.10 4.33 10.95
CA GLN A 139 -1.95 3.44 11.07
C GLN A 139 -2.02 2.23 10.13
N ASP A 140 -3.17 1.97 9.50
CA ASP A 140 -3.29 0.85 8.56
C ASP A 140 -2.45 1.11 7.31
N ALA A 141 -2.16 0.04 6.57
CA ALA A 141 -1.17 0.01 5.51
C ALA A 141 -1.31 1.14 4.48
N THR A 142 -2.50 1.32 3.90
CA THR A 142 -2.73 2.28 2.81
C THR A 142 -2.44 3.74 3.19
N PRO A 143 -2.90 4.27 4.34
CA PRO A 143 -2.46 5.58 4.80
C PRO A 143 -1.00 5.57 5.32
N ALA A 144 -0.58 4.54 6.05
CA ALA A 144 0.73 4.48 6.67
C ALA A 144 1.89 4.56 5.67
N VAL A 145 1.79 3.94 4.48
CA VAL A 145 2.83 4.01 3.45
C VAL A 145 3.09 5.41 2.92
N GLN A 146 2.20 6.35 3.18
CA GLN A 146 2.36 7.75 2.79
C GLN A 146 3.17 8.58 3.79
N GLU A 147 3.32 8.11 5.03
CA GLU A 147 3.80 8.93 6.15
C GLU A 147 4.87 8.26 7.00
N SER A 148 5.04 6.95 6.90
CA SER A 148 5.89 6.18 7.80
C SER A 148 6.67 5.07 7.11
N HIS A 149 7.60 4.47 7.85
CA HIS A 149 8.41 3.36 7.41
C HIS A 149 8.41 2.27 8.47
N SER A 150 8.04 1.06 8.07
CA SER A 150 8.08 -0.10 8.95
C SER A 150 8.34 -1.37 8.14
N SER A 151 9.08 -2.29 8.69
CA SER A 151 9.23 -3.62 8.11
C SER A 151 7.97 -4.49 8.23
N GLU A 152 6.98 -4.03 9.01
CA GLU A 152 5.75 -4.76 9.25
C GLU A 152 4.56 -3.82 9.51
N ARG A 153 3.48 -3.96 8.74
CA ARG A 153 2.29 -3.10 8.80
C ARG A 153 1.54 -3.16 10.14
N ALA A 154 1.65 -4.25 10.87
CA ALA A 154 0.98 -4.40 12.16
C ALA A 154 1.71 -3.69 13.31
N CYS A 155 2.84 -3.04 13.05
CA CYS A 155 3.54 -2.18 14.00
C CYS A 155 2.90 -0.80 14.04
N TYR A 156 1.88 -0.63 14.90
CA TYR A 156 1.04 0.58 14.93
C TYR A 156 1.59 1.74 15.77
N GLY A 157 2.78 1.63 16.29
CA GLY A 157 3.35 2.72 17.08
C GLY A 157 4.69 2.39 17.70
N PRO A 158 5.27 3.35 18.44
CA PRO A 158 6.63 3.22 18.99
C PRO A 158 6.78 2.06 19.98
N GLN A 159 5.70 1.57 20.56
CA GLN A 159 5.73 0.37 21.41
C GLN A 159 5.66 -0.92 20.58
N GLY A 160 5.53 -0.82 19.25
CA GLY A 160 5.44 -1.96 18.38
C GLY A 160 4.35 -2.94 18.82
N LYS A 161 3.18 -2.43 19.21
CA LYS A 161 2.12 -3.31 19.66
C LYS A 161 1.48 -3.96 18.45
N TRP A 162 1.64 -5.24 18.36
CA TRP A 162 0.94 -6.10 17.44
C TRP A 162 -0.56 -6.21 17.81
N ASP A 163 -1.28 -7.12 17.22
CA ASP A 163 -2.70 -7.41 17.42
C ASP A 163 -3.08 -7.95 18.82
N GLY A 164 -2.16 -7.97 19.74
CA GLY A 164 -2.36 -8.51 21.08
C GLY A 164 -2.11 -10.02 21.18
N THR A 165 -1.56 -10.65 20.15
CA THR A 165 -1.24 -12.07 20.16
C THR A 165 0.18 -12.33 20.66
N ASP A 166 0.34 -13.40 21.41
CA ASP A 166 1.62 -14.02 21.76
C ASP A 166 1.84 -15.18 20.79
N LYS A 167 2.66 -14.92 19.75
CA LYS A 167 2.90 -15.90 18.69
C LYS A 167 4.01 -16.90 19.03
N ASN A 168 4.88 -16.52 19.93
CA ASN A 168 6.02 -17.35 20.36
C ASN A 168 5.78 -18.13 21.65
N GLY A 169 4.69 -17.85 22.37
CA GLY A 169 4.28 -18.54 23.59
C GLY A 169 5.09 -18.14 24.83
N ASP A 170 5.72 -16.98 24.84
CA ASP A 170 6.53 -16.51 25.97
C ASP A 170 5.72 -15.72 27.03
N GLY A 171 4.41 -15.60 26.84
CA GLY A 171 3.51 -14.89 27.73
C GLY A 171 3.48 -13.37 27.53
N LYS A 172 4.11 -12.86 26.46
CA LYS A 172 4.12 -11.44 26.10
C LYS A 172 3.56 -11.24 24.70
N VAL A 173 2.96 -10.09 24.49
CA VAL A 173 2.54 -9.68 23.14
C VAL A 173 3.79 -9.47 22.28
N ASP A 174 3.83 -10.14 21.14
CA ASP A 174 4.91 -9.96 20.17
C ASP A 174 4.89 -8.54 19.59
N ARG A 175 6.05 -8.00 19.39
CA ARG A 175 6.25 -6.66 18.82
C ARG A 175 7.10 -6.75 17.56
N SER A 176 6.74 -5.98 16.57
CA SER A 176 7.58 -5.65 15.43
C SER A 176 7.92 -4.16 15.48
N GLU A 177 9.15 -3.82 15.42
CA GLU A 177 9.65 -2.43 15.32
C GLU A 177 10.19 -2.17 13.93
#